data_7f88b2a9f371f6aa8c40231383aa823c
#
_entry.id   7f88b2a9f371f6aa8c40231383aa823c
#
_cell.length_a   1.000
_cell.length_b   1.000
_cell.length_c   1.000
_cell.angle_alpha   90.00
_cell.angle_beta   90.00
_cell.angle_gamma   90.00
#
_symmetry.space_group_name_H-M   'P 1'
#
loop_
_entity.id
_entity.type
_entity.pdbx_description
1 polymer ?
#
loop_
_entity_poly.entity_id
_entity_poly.type
_entity_poly.pdbx_seq_one_letter_code
_entity_poly.pdbx_strand_id
1 'polypeptide(L)'
;MILGTNTSVAQGDADNFYKSNSVNTEKVSFSNQYKMKVGARLFLPKELEEGRKYPAVIVGHPMGAVKEQSAGLYATKLAECGFVTLALDLSFWGESDGEPRNAVLPDVYSEDFSAAVDFL
;
A
#
# COMPACT_ATOMS: atom_id res chain seq x y z
N MET A 1 -19.87 2.92 -20.85
CA MET A 1 -19.57 3.32 -20.69
C MET A 1 -19.12 3.50 -20.69
N ILE A 2 -18.70 3.39 -20.78
CA ILE A 2 -18.23 3.72 -20.81
C ILE A 2 -17.71 3.92 -20.75
N LEU A 3 -17.37 3.96 -20.91
CA LEU A 3 -16.77 4.33 -20.81
C LEU A 3 -16.19 4.73 -20.66
N GLY A 4 -16.12 4.84 -20.69
CA GLY A 4 -15.53 5.27 -20.56
C GLY A 4 -14.92 5.15 -20.43
N THR A 5 -14.75 5.12 -20.45
CA THR A 5 -14.12 5.01 -20.23
C THR A 5 -13.41 4.64 -20.08
N ASN A 6 -12.92 4.76 -20.56
CA ASN A 6 -12.14 4.38 -20.39
C ASN A 6 -10.97 4.69 -20.07
N THR A 7 -10.55 5.37 -20.55
CA THR A 7 -9.35 5.79 -20.10
C THR A 7 -9.14 5.57 -18.68
N SER A 8 -10.07 5.72 -17.99
CA SER A 8 -10.03 5.25 -16.68
C SER A 8 -9.84 3.78 -16.66
N VAL A 9 -9.89 3.17 -17.78
CA VAL A 9 -9.61 1.75 -17.90
C VAL A 9 -8.21 1.42 -17.44
N ALA A 10 -7.22 2.18 -17.89
CA ALA A 10 -5.85 1.91 -17.50
C ALA A 10 -5.70 1.97 -15.99
N GLN A 11 -6.37 2.92 -15.36
CA GLN A 11 -6.34 3.04 -13.92
C GLN A 11 -7.06 1.87 -13.25
N GLY A 12 -8.15 1.42 -13.85
CA GLY A 12 -8.87 0.25 -13.34
C GLY A 12 -8.04 -1.00 -13.40
N ASP A 13 -7.22 -1.13 -14.44
CA ASP A 13 -6.37 -2.30 -14.61
C ASP A 13 -5.30 -2.42 -13.53
N ALA A 14 -4.91 -1.31 -12.92
CA ALA A 14 -3.90 -1.32 -11.88
C ALA A 14 -4.50 -1.53 -10.49
N ASP A 15 -5.81 -1.49 -10.38
CA ASP A 15 -6.48 -1.54 -9.08
C ASP A 15 -6.90 -2.97 -8.74
N ASN A 16 -6.92 -3.24 -7.44
CA ASN A 16 -7.45 -4.47 -6.91
C ASN A 16 -8.96 -4.29 -6.72
N PHE A 17 -9.75 -5.02 -7.45
CA PHE A 17 -11.22 -4.86 -7.41
C PHE A 17 -11.88 -5.48 -6.19
N TYR A 18 -11.13 -6.22 -5.37
CA TYR A 18 -11.69 -6.79 -4.16
C TYR A 18 -11.87 -5.69 -3.11
N LYS A 19 -13.08 -5.56 -2.59
CA LYS A 19 -13.40 -4.63 -1.52
C LYS A 19 -14.01 -5.41 -0.36
N SER A 20 -13.67 -5.01 0.86
CA SER A 20 -14.18 -5.69 2.05
C SER A 20 -15.08 -4.75 2.84
N ASN A 21 -16.23 -5.26 3.27
CA ASN A 21 -17.15 -4.49 4.10
C ASN A 21 -16.71 -4.44 5.57
N SER A 22 -15.73 -5.26 5.96
CA SER A 22 -15.25 -5.33 7.34
C SER A 22 -13.91 -4.64 7.55
N VAL A 23 -13.41 -3.93 6.55
CA VAL A 23 -12.10 -3.27 6.60
C VAL A 23 -12.25 -1.81 6.19
N ASN A 24 -11.70 -0.91 7.01
CA ASN A 24 -11.58 0.50 6.66
C ASN A 24 -10.21 0.73 6.04
N THR A 25 -10.15 1.62 5.05
CA THR A 25 -8.89 1.93 4.39
C THR A 25 -8.60 3.42 4.47
N GLU A 26 -7.32 3.76 4.62
CA GLU A 26 -6.88 5.15 4.62
C GLU A 26 -5.66 5.29 3.74
N LYS A 27 -5.64 6.36 2.94
CA LYS A 27 -4.46 6.70 2.16
C LYS A 27 -3.50 7.45 3.07
N VAL A 28 -2.28 6.97 3.18
CA VAL A 28 -1.27 7.57 4.05
C VAL A 28 0.04 7.73 3.30
N SER A 29 0.93 8.54 3.85
CA SER A 29 2.28 8.67 3.32
C SER A 29 3.24 8.98 4.46
N PHE A 30 4.49 8.63 4.26
CA PHE A 30 5.56 8.91 5.21
C PHE A 30 6.86 9.05 4.42
N SER A 31 7.92 9.54 5.07
CA SER A 31 9.20 9.73 4.39
C SER A 31 10.20 8.70 4.89
N ASN A 32 11.04 8.21 3.98
CA ASN A 32 12.18 7.39 4.36
C ASN A 32 13.37 8.28 4.74
N GLN A 33 14.51 7.67 5.11
CA GLN A 33 15.69 8.45 5.54
C GLN A 33 16.29 9.30 4.43
N TYR A 34 15.97 8.99 3.18
CA TYR A 34 16.45 9.78 2.03
C TYR A 34 15.49 10.91 1.71
N LYS A 35 14.50 11.17 2.58
CA LYS A 35 13.50 12.21 2.42
C LYS A 35 12.60 11.99 1.19
N MET A 36 12.48 10.75 0.76
CA MET A 36 11.56 10.39 -0.32
C MET A 36 10.21 10.05 0.30
N LYS A 37 9.14 10.60 -0.27
CA LYS A 37 7.80 10.28 0.19
C LYS A 37 7.42 8.88 -0.30
N VAL A 38 6.92 8.06 0.61
CA VAL A 38 6.42 6.73 0.31
C VAL A 38 4.90 6.76 0.44
N GLY A 39 4.20 6.46 -0.65
CA GLY A 39 2.75 6.39 -0.64
C GLY A 39 2.29 5.01 -0.21
N ALA A 40 1.26 4.95 0.61
CA ALA A 40 0.80 3.70 1.16
C ALA A 40 -0.70 3.75 1.43
N ARG A 41 -1.27 2.58 1.68
CA ARG A 41 -2.67 2.46 2.11
C ARG A 41 -2.71 1.61 3.37
N LEU A 42 -3.37 2.15 4.38
CA LEU A 42 -3.55 1.48 5.66
C LEU A 42 -4.89 0.77 5.65
N PHE A 43 -4.91 -0.47 6.12
CA PHE A 43 -6.12 -1.29 6.18
C PHE A 43 -6.37 -1.65 7.64
N LEU A 44 -7.54 -1.31 8.15
CA LEU A 44 -7.89 -1.48 9.54
C LEU A 44 -9.17 -2.29 9.68
N PRO A 45 -9.18 -3.35 10.50
CA PRO A 45 -10.43 -4.00 10.84
C PRO A 45 -11.41 -2.97 11.41
N LYS A 46 -12.69 -3.06 11.04
CA LYS A 46 -13.67 -2.08 11.51
C LYS A 46 -13.90 -2.12 13.01
N GLU A 47 -13.69 -3.27 13.62
CA GLU A 47 -14.00 -3.47 15.03
C GLU A 47 -12.76 -3.40 15.91
N LEU A 48 -11.90 -2.41 15.66
CA LEU A 48 -10.73 -2.19 16.51
C LEU A 48 -11.16 -1.63 17.86
N GLU A 49 -10.57 -2.17 18.92
CA GLU A 49 -10.81 -1.69 20.28
C GLU A 49 -9.70 -0.71 20.67
N GLU A 50 -10.10 0.45 21.21
CA GLU A 50 -9.15 1.43 21.67
C GLU A 50 -8.30 0.87 22.80
N GLY A 51 -7.00 1.22 22.80
CA GLY A 51 -6.07 0.78 23.82
C GLY A 51 -5.56 -0.62 23.64
N ARG A 52 -6.12 -1.39 22.71
CA ARG A 52 -5.66 -2.74 22.43
C ARG A 52 -4.59 -2.70 21.34
N LYS A 53 -3.56 -3.51 21.52
CA LYS A 53 -2.51 -3.64 20.51
C LYS A 53 -2.88 -4.74 19.53
N TYR A 54 -2.61 -4.49 18.26
CA TYR A 54 -2.89 -5.44 17.18
C TYR A 54 -1.61 -5.74 16.43
N PRO A 55 -1.42 -6.98 16.00
CA PRO A 55 -0.26 -7.28 15.15
C PRO A 55 -0.39 -6.53 13.83
N ALA A 56 0.71 -6.04 13.32
CA ALA A 56 0.75 -5.27 12.08
C ALA A 56 1.59 -6.00 11.04
N VAL A 57 1.15 -5.92 9.77
CA VAL A 57 1.84 -6.56 8.65
C VAL A 57 2.03 -5.52 7.56
N ILE A 58 3.24 -5.43 7.05
CA ILE A 58 3.56 -4.56 5.92
C ILE A 58 3.68 -5.43 4.68
N VAL A 59 2.96 -5.05 3.62
CA VAL A 59 2.90 -5.83 2.40
C VAL A 59 3.51 -5.01 1.26
N GLY A 60 4.58 -5.54 0.67
CA GLY A 60 5.20 -4.94 -0.50
C GLY A 60 4.67 -5.58 -1.77
N HIS A 61 4.79 -4.86 -2.88
CA HIS A 61 4.38 -5.37 -4.19
C HIS A 61 5.56 -6.03 -4.88
N PRO A 62 5.30 -6.93 -5.85
CA PRO A 62 6.40 -7.50 -6.65
C PRO A 62 6.93 -6.45 -7.63
N MET A 63 8.10 -6.76 -8.22
CA MET A 63 8.69 -5.88 -9.22
C MET A 63 7.71 -5.67 -10.38
N GLY A 64 7.59 -4.42 -10.81
CA GLY A 64 6.69 -4.09 -11.91
C GLY A 64 5.23 -3.91 -11.52
N ALA A 65 4.94 -3.83 -10.22
CA ALA A 65 3.58 -3.68 -9.74
C ALA A 65 3.47 -2.46 -8.82
N VAL A 66 2.27 -2.22 -8.31
CA VAL A 66 2.01 -1.15 -7.35
C VAL A 66 1.09 -1.68 -6.25
N LYS A 67 0.91 -0.90 -5.18
CA LYS A 67 0.19 -1.34 -4.00
C LYS A 67 -1.27 -1.72 -4.25
N GLU A 68 -1.89 -1.12 -5.28
CA GLU A 68 -3.30 -1.39 -5.60
C GLU A 68 -3.54 -2.78 -6.18
N GLN A 69 -2.49 -3.46 -6.58
CA GLN A 69 -2.60 -4.79 -7.19
C GLN A 69 -2.57 -5.88 -6.12
N SER A 70 -1.73 -6.91 -6.28
CA SER A 70 -1.75 -8.04 -5.35
C SER A 70 -1.46 -7.64 -3.90
N ALA A 71 -0.61 -6.65 -3.67
CA ALA A 71 -0.30 -6.20 -2.31
C ALA A 71 -1.57 -5.73 -1.60
N GLY A 72 -2.41 -4.96 -2.29
CA GLY A 72 -3.66 -4.48 -1.73
C GLY A 72 -4.63 -5.62 -1.42
N LEU A 73 -4.67 -6.64 -2.28
CA LEU A 73 -5.50 -7.81 -2.04
C LEU A 73 -5.06 -8.56 -0.77
N TYR A 74 -3.78 -8.86 -0.66
CA TYR A 74 -3.27 -9.56 0.52
C TYR A 74 -3.45 -8.74 1.79
N ALA A 75 -3.20 -7.42 1.72
CA ALA A 75 -3.37 -6.54 2.86
C ALA A 75 -4.83 -6.54 3.33
N THR A 76 -5.77 -6.48 2.39
CA THR A 76 -7.21 -6.51 2.71
C THR A 76 -7.59 -7.83 3.38
N LYS A 77 -7.14 -8.95 2.82
CA LYS A 77 -7.46 -10.26 3.37
C LYS A 77 -6.88 -10.45 4.77
N LEU A 78 -5.66 -9.98 5.01
CA LEU A 78 -5.06 -10.06 6.33
C LEU A 78 -5.80 -9.15 7.32
N ALA A 79 -6.26 -7.99 6.88
CA ALA A 79 -7.04 -7.11 7.75
C ALA A 79 -8.38 -7.75 8.13
N GLU A 80 -8.98 -8.52 7.22
CA GLU A 80 -10.18 -9.29 7.55
C GLU A 80 -9.93 -10.31 8.66
N CYS A 81 -8.69 -10.76 8.78
CA CYS A 81 -8.30 -11.71 9.82
C CYS A 81 -7.90 -11.03 11.14
N GLY A 82 -8.00 -9.71 11.23
CA GLY A 82 -7.75 -8.98 12.47
C GLY A 82 -6.40 -8.28 12.54
N PHE A 83 -5.60 -8.31 11.48
CA PHE A 83 -4.33 -7.59 11.46
C PHE A 83 -4.53 -6.14 11.04
N VAL A 84 -3.67 -5.26 11.52
CA VAL A 84 -3.52 -3.93 10.92
C VAL A 84 -2.51 -4.09 9.79
N THR A 85 -2.87 -3.73 8.57
CA THR A 85 -1.97 -3.96 7.44
C THR A 85 -1.69 -2.67 6.68
N LEU A 86 -0.51 -2.61 6.09
CA LEU A 86 -0.07 -1.46 5.31
C LEU A 86 0.49 -1.99 3.99
N ALA A 87 -0.11 -1.57 2.88
CA ALA A 87 0.43 -1.84 1.55
C ALA A 87 1.10 -0.57 1.03
N LEU A 88 2.35 -0.65 0.63
CA LEU A 88 3.10 0.53 0.18
C LEU A 88 3.53 0.40 -1.27
N ASP A 89 3.69 1.55 -1.92
CA ASP A 89 4.44 1.62 -3.17
C ASP A 89 5.91 1.79 -2.79
N LEU A 90 6.76 0.90 -3.28
CA LEU A 90 8.20 1.07 -3.07
C LEU A 90 8.67 2.33 -3.80
N SER A 91 9.73 2.94 -3.31
CA SER A 91 10.32 4.13 -3.95
C SER A 91 10.53 3.89 -5.43
N PHE A 92 10.29 4.90 -6.24
CA PHE A 92 10.33 4.92 -7.71
C PHE A 92 9.08 4.35 -8.37
N TRP A 93 8.11 3.84 -7.60
CA TRP A 93 6.90 3.20 -8.15
C TRP A 93 5.64 3.88 -7.64
N GLY A 94 4.57 3.79 -8.42
CA GLY A 94 3.25 4.26 -8.03
C GLY A 94 3.24 5.70 -7.54
N GLU A 95 2.69 5.90 -6.35
CA GLU A 95 2.57 7.24 -5.75
C GLU A 95 3.77 7.64 -4.91
N SER A 96 4.79 6.80 -4.82
CA SER A 96 6.00 7.12 -4.09
C SER A 96 6.95 7.96 -4.94
N ASP A 97 7.82 8.71 -4.26
CA ASP A 97 8.81 9.55 -4.93
C ASP A 97 9.92 8.71 -5.55
N GLY A 98 10.74 9.36 -6.36
CA GLY A 98 11.98 8.80 -6.89
C GLY A 98 12.10 8.93 -8.40
N GLU A 99 13.31 9.28 -8.84
CA GLU A 99 13.66 9.38 -10.24
C GLU A 99 14.97 8.65 -10.48
N PRO A 100 15.13 7.92 -11.57
CA PRO A 100 14.13 7.72 -12.63
C PRO A 100 13.00 6.81 -12.17
N ARG A 101 11.83 6.98 -12.78
CA ARG A 101 10.68 6.14 -12.41
C ARG A 101 10.96 4.68 -12.76
N ASN A 102 10.45 3.79 -11.90
CA ASN A 102 10.56 2.35 -12.06
C ASN A 102 12.00 1.83 -11.89
N ALA A 103 12.83 2.59 -11.19
CA ALA A 103 14.15 2.11 -10.81
C ALA A 103 14.03 0.99 -9.78
N VAL A 104 15.02 0.11 -9.74
CA VAL A 104 15.05 -1.01 -8.79
C VAL A 104 16.32 -0.88 -7.96
N LEU A 105 16.17 -0.42 -6.71
CA LEU A 105 17.29 -0.22 -5.79
C LEU A 105 16.95 -0.91 -4.47
N PRO A 106 17.41 -2.15 -4.27
CA PRO A 106 17.05 -2.92 -3.07
C PRO A 106 17.38 -2.23 -1.75
N ASP A 107 18.46 -1.47 -1.69
CA ASP A 107 18.84 -0.76 -0.46
C ASP A 107 17.79 0.29 -0.10
N VAL A 108 17.25 0.98 -1.10
CA VAL A 108 16.20 1.97 -0.89
C VAL A 108 14.91 1.25 -0.49
N TYR A 109 14.62 0.11 -1.09
CA TYR A 109 13.44 -0.68 -0.75
C TYR A 109 13.47 -1.15 0.70
N SER A 110 14.62 -1.62 1.17
CA SER A 110 14.78 -2.01 2.57
C SER A 110 14.48 -0.84 3.49
N GLU A 111 14.90 0.35 3.10
CA GLU A 111 14.63 1.54 3.88
C GLU A 111 13.14 1.91 3.84
N ASP A 112 12.47 1.70 2.72
CA ASP A 112 11.03 1.94 2.63
C ASP A 112 10.27 1.09 3.65
N PHE A 113 10.64 -0.19 3.78
CA PHE A 113 10.03 -1.07 4.78
C PHE A 113 10.36 -0.62 6.20
N SER A 114 11.60 -0.20 6.43
CA SER A 114 12.01 0.31 7.75
C SER A 114 11.19 1.54 8.13
N ALA A 115 11.02 2.46 7.20
CA ALA A 115 10.22 3.66 7.43
C ALA A 115 8.75 3.31 7.70
N ALA A 116 8.23 2.29 7.03
CA ALA A 116 6.87 1.82 7.24
C ALA A 116 6.69 1.26 8.66
N VAL A 117 7.68 0.52 9.16
CA VAL A 117 7.64 0.02 10.54
C VAL A 117 7.60 1.20 11.52
N ASP A 118 8.42 2.21 11.29
CA ASP A 118 8.45 3.38 12.16
C ASP A 118 7.13 4.16 12.11
N PHE A 119 6.48 4.19 10.94
CA PHE A 119 5.19 4.85 10.78
C PHE A 119 4.10 4.17 11.61
N LEU A 120 4.10 2.84 11.65
CA LEU A 120 3.13 2.08 12.42
C LEU A 120 3.46 2.13 13.92
#